data_66a3e8e677517fcbc29856c3f847d1db
#
_entry.id   66a3e8e677517fcbc29856c3f847d1db
#
_cell.length_a   1.000
_cell.length_b   1.000
_cell.length_c   1.000
_cell.angle_alpha   90.00
_cell.angle_beta   90.00
_cell.angle_gamma   90.00
#
_symmetry.space_group_name_H-M   'P 1'
#
loop_
_entity.id
_entity.type
_entity.pdbx_description
1 polymer ?
#
loop_
_entity_poly.entity_id
_entity_poly.type
_entity_poly.pdbx_seq_one_letter_code
_entity_poly.pdbx_strand_id
1 'polypeptide(L)'
;MAKIKLADYIINFYADIGVDKIFVVYGAANGDLIDAFSRNKKTDYVAVLHEQAGGFAAEGYAKVKGTKIPGVAIATSGPGGMNFVTPAGNCFYDSVPAIFITGQVNSNFLRPDPSVRQIGFQEADMSSIFKSVTKYSKLILDPNSIRYELEYSLYLATNGRPGPILLDIPVDIQRAEIDPEK
;
A
#
# COMPACT_ATOMS: atom_id res chain seq x y z
N MET A 1 1.68 -24.69 9.66
CA MET A 1 2.41 -24.30 8.42
C MET A 1 3.57 -23.37 8.74
N ALA A 2 4.52 -23.19 7.82
CA ALA A 2 5.63 -22.27 8.07
C ALA A 2 5.08 -20.83 8.09
N LYS A 3 5.42 -20.07 9.11
CA LYS A 3 5.12 -18.62 9.18
C LYS A 3 5.94 -17.87 8.13
N ILE A 4 5.38 -16.79 7.62
CA ILE A 4 6.08 -15.88 6.70
C ILE A 4 5.97 -14.45 7.21
N LYS A 5 6.90 -13.59 6.81
CA LYS A 5 6.77 -12.15 7.09
C LYS A 5 5.56 -11.57 6.36
N LEU A 6 4.84 -10.67 7.03
CA LEU A 6 3.71 -9.97 6.43
C LEU A 6 4.11 -9.21 5.15
N ALA A 7 5.28 -8.59 5.13
CA ALA A 7 5.79 -7.92 3.94
C ALA A 7 5.93 -8.89 2.75
N ASP A 8 6.43 -10.12 2.98
CA ASP A 8 6.54 -11.15 1.94
C ASP A 8 5.14 -11.58 1.45
N TYR A 9 4.19 -11.72 2.38
CA TYR A 9 2.81 -12.06 2.04
C TYR A 9 2.17 -11.03 1.12
N ILE A 10 2.35 -9.73 1.39
CA ILE A 10 1.84 -8.64 0.55
C ILE A 10 2.38 -8.72 -0.87
N ILE A 11 3.71 -8.85 -1.02
CA ILE A 11 4.33 -8.91 -2.36
C ILE A 11 3.90 -10.18 -3.10
N ASN A 12 3.81 -11.32 -2.41
CA ASN A 12 3.32 -12.57 -3.00
C ASN A 12 1.87 -12.46 -3.44
N PHE A 13 0.99 -11.84 -2.63
CA PHE A 13 -0.42 -11.64 -2.97
C PHE A 13 -0.59 -10.90 -4.30
N TYR A 14 0.11 -9.76 -4.47
CA TYR A 14 0.01 -8.99 -5.71
C TYR A 14 0.64 -9.72 -6.90
N ALA A 15 1.74 -10.44 -6.69
CA ALA A 15 2.34 -11.29 -7.71
C ALA A 15 1.40 -12.41 -8.19
N ASP A 16 0.68 -13.03 -7.27
CA ASP A 16 -0.24 -14.15 -7.57
C ASP A 16 -1.50 -13.70 -8.32
N ILE A 17 -1.95 -12.47 -8.14
CA ILE A 17 -3.05 -11.90 -8.94
C ILE A 17 -2.59 -11.29 -10.28
N GLY A 18 -1.29 -11.39 -10.62
CA GLY A 18 -0.75 -11.00 -11.93
C GLY A 18 -0.19 -9.58 -12.01
N VAL A 19 0.08 -8.92 -10.87
CA VAL A 19 0.84 -7.67 -10.82
C VAL A 19 2.32 -7.99 -10.97
N ASP A 20 2.89 -7.75 -12.13
CA ASP A 20 4.30 -8.05 -12.45
C ASP A 20 5.25 -6.86 -12.22
N LYS A 21 4.71 -5.64 -12.04
CA LYS A 21 5.48 -4.43 -11.70
C LYS A 21 4.77 -3.60 -10.65
N ILE A 22 5.53 -3.19 -9.62
CA ILE A 22 5.09 -2.29 -8.54
C ILE A 22 6.00 -1.06 -8.53
N PHE A 23 5.43 0.13 -8.46
CA PHE A 23 6.19 1.40 -8.53
C PHE A 23 6.55 1.87 -7.12
N VAL A 24 7.82 2.22 -6.91
CA VAL A 24 8.35 2.39 -5.54
C VAL A 24 9.26 3.61 -5.42
N VAL A 25 9.10 4.36 -4.32
CA VAL A 25 10.14 5.21 -3.75
C VAL A 25 10.55 4.62 -2.41
N TYR A 26 11.84 4.28 -2.27
CA TYR A 26 12.38 3.75 -1.02
C TYR A 26 12.42 4.83 0.07
N GLY A 27 12.15 4.42 1.30
CA GLY A 27 12.31 5.22 2.51
C GLY A 27 12.34 4.35 3.77
N ALA A 28 12.57 4.97 4.92
CA ALA A 28 12.78 4.24 6.17
C ALA A 28 11.59 3.36 6.60
N ALA A 29 10.36 3.77 6.27
CA ALA A 29 9.17 3.07 6.72
C ALA A 29 8.62 2.03 5.73
N ASN A 30 9.29 1.75 4.62
CA ASN A 30 8.89 0.71 3.67
C ASN A 30 10.03 -0.25 3.29
N GLY A 31 11.12 -0.24 4.04
CA GLY A 31 12.29 -1.07 3.75
C GLY A 31 11.98 -2.57 3.74
N ASP A 32 11.16 -3.07 4.65
CA ASP A 32 10.78 -4.47 4.71
C ASP A 32 9.91 -4.90 3.50
N LEU A 33 9.03 -4.01 3.00
CA LEU A 33 8.28 -4.24 1.77
C LEU A 33 9.19 -4.32 0.54
N ILE A 34 10.22 -3.44 0.48
CA ILE A 34 11.19 -3.47 -0.62
C ILE A 34 12.08 -4.71 -0.56
N ASP A 35 12.54 -5.09 0.64
CA ASP A 35 13.35 -6.29 0.84
C ASP A 35 12.60 -7.57 0.41
N ALA A 36 11.26 -7.60 0.54
CA ALA A 36 10.43 -8.73 0.15
C ALA A 36 10.52 -9.08 -1.35
N PHE A 37 10.79 -8.11 -2.23
CA PHE A 37 10.99 -8.38 -3.67
C PHE A 37 12.18 -9.31 -3.95
N SER A 38 13.21 -9.30 -3.10
CA SER A 38 14.36 -10.20 -3.26
C SER A 38 13.99 -11.69 -3.18
N ARG A 39 12.89 -12.00 -2.52
CA ARG A 39 12.37 -13.36 -2.30
C ARG A 39 11.25 -13.76 -3.25
N ASN A 40 10.70 -12.80 -4.03
CA ASN A 40 9.69 -13.06 -5.04
C ASN A 40 10.32 -13.03 -6.45
N LYS A 41 9.90 -13.97 -7.33
CA LYS A 41 10.40 -14.06 -8.71
C LYS A 41 9.33 -13.76 -9.78
N LYS A 42 8.09 -13.50 -9.36
CA LYS A 42 6.96 -13.25 -10.27
C LYS A 42 6.67 -11.77 -10.47
N THR A 43 7.05 -10.95 -9.50
CA THR A 43 6.91 -9.48 -9.56
C THR A 43 8.24 -8.81 -9.25
N ASP A 44 8.39 -7.60 -9.74
CA ASP A 44 9.58 -6.77 -9.52
C ASP A 44 9.14 -5.34 -9.27
N TYR A 45 10.02 -4.50 -8.74
CA TYR A 45 9.72 -3.10 -8.54
C TYR A 45 10.39 -2.20 -9.60
N VAL A 46 9.73 -1.10 -9.87
CA VAL A 46 10.28 0.00 -10.67
C VAL A 46 10.55 1.16 -9.73
N ALA A 47 11.81 1.45 -9.47
CA ALA A 47 12.20 2.61 -8.68
C ALA A 47 11.91 3.89 -9.47
N VAL A 48 11.19 4.83 -8.83
CA VAL A 48 10.89 6.15 -9.38
C VAL A 48 11.53 7.24 -8.52
N LEU A 49 11.69 8.44 -9.07
CA LEU A 49 12.36 9.54 -8.37
C LEU A 49 11.42 10.40 -7.52
N HIS A 50 10.10 10.19 -7.66
CA HIS A 50 9.08 10.92 -6.91
C HIS A 50 7.82 10.05 -6.79
N GLU A 51 7.19 10.01 -5.63
CA GLU A 51 6.04 9.14 -5.34
C GLU A 51 4.85 9.45 -6.25
N GLN A 52 4.57 10.72 -6.51
CA GLN A 52 3.50 11.11 -7.41
C GLN A 52 3.67 10.50 -8.81
N ALA A 53 4.90 10.47 -9.34
CA ALA A 53 5.19 9.81 -10.61
C ALA A 53 4.95 8.30 -10.53
N GLY A 54 5.31 7.67 -9.40
CA GLY A 54 5.01 6.25 -9.15
C GLY A 54 3.52 5.97 -9.11
N GLY A 55 2.74 6.85 -8.48
CA GLY A 55 1.29 6.74 -8.44
C GLY A 55 0.63 6.86 -9.83
N PHE A 56 1.07 7.81 -10.66
CA PHE A 56 0.60 7.92 -12.04
C PHE A 56 1.08 6.77 -12.93
N ALA A 57 2.26 6.22 -12.68
CA ALA A 57 2.72 5.02 -13.38
C ALA A 57 1.85 3.79 -13.02
N ALA A 58 1.43 3.66 -11.75
CA ALA A 58 0.48 2.63 -11.32
C ALA A 58 -0.88 2.81 -12.00
N GLU A 59 -1.38 4.03 -12.11
CA GLU A 59 -2.59 4.34 -12.87
C GLU A 59 -2.48 3.90 -14.34
N GLY A 60 -1.39 4.31 -15.01
CA GLY A 60 -1.12 3.92 -16.40
C GLY A 60 -1.03 2.41 -16.57
N TYR A 61 -0.37 1.72 -15.61
CA TYR A 61 -0.29 0.26 -15.59
C TYR A 61 -1.68 -0.39 -15.53
N ALA A 62 -2.54 0.06 -14.62
CA ALA A 62 -3.90 -0.46 -14.50
C ALA A 62 -4.72 -0.24 -15.77
N LYS A 63 -4.61 0.93 -16.40
CA LYS A 63 -5.30 1.24 -17.66
C LYS A 63 -4.89 0.27 -18.80
N VAL A 64 -3.64 -0.17 -18.83
CA VAL A 64 -3.13 -1.13 -19.83
C VAL A 64 -3.52 -2.57 -19.48
N LYS A 65 -3.44 -2.97 -18.21
CA LYS A 65 -3.76 -4.35 -17.75
C LYS A 65 -5.27 -4.62 -17.69
N GLY A 66 -6.09 -3.58 -17.70
CA GLY A 66 -7.54 -3.69 -17.56
C GLY A 66 -8.02 -3.64 -16.11
N THR A 67 -9.31 -3.46 -15.92
CA THR A 67 -9.92 -3.11 -14.61
C THR A 67 -9.85 -4.21 -13.54
N LYS A 68 -9.38 -5.40 -13.85
CA LYS A 68 -9.28 -6.52 -12.90
C LYS A 68 -7.91 -6.62 -12.21
N ILE A 69 -6.88 -6.00 -12.77
CA ILE A 69 -5.53 -5.98 -12.22
C ILE A 69 -5.23 -4.54 -11.81
N PRO A 70 -5.13 -4.23 -10.50
CA PRO A 70 -4.87 -2.88 -10.06
C PRO A 70 -3.41 -2.49 -10.34
N GLY A 71 -3.18 -1.19 -10.54
CA GLY A 71 -1.84 -0.65 -10.43
C GLY A 71 -1.43 -0.55 -8.95
N VAL A 72 -0.19 -0.88 -8.62
CA VAL A 72 0.30 -0.84 -7.23
C VAL A 72 1.49 0.11 -7.11
N ALA A 73 1.45 0.98 -6.12
CA ALA A 73 2.56 1.86 -5.78
C ALA A 73 2.84 1.85 -4.28
N ILE A 74 4.12 1.90 -3.90
CA ILE A 74 4.58 1.84 -2.50
C ILE A 74 5.42 3.08 -2.20
N ALA A 75 5.11 3.76 -1.10
CA ALA A 75 5.86 4.90 -0.57
C ALA A 75 6.16 4.72 0.93
N THR A 76 7.03 5.57 1.45
CA THR A 76 7.32 5.67 2.88
C THR A 76 6.27 6.48 3.62
N SER A 77 6.46 6.67 4.93
CA SER A 77 5.55 7.43 5.81
C SER A 77 5.46 8.92 5.47
N GLY A 78 4.42 9.55 5.99
CA GLY A 78 4.24 11.01 6.02
C GLY A 78 4.36 11.67 4.65
N PRO A 79 5.33 12.59 4.46
CA PRO A 79 5.43 13.36 3.22
C PRO A 79 5.60 12.50 1.97
N GLY A 80 6.27 11.34 2.05
CA GLY A 80 6.36 10.40 0.95
C GLY A 80 4.97 9.89 0.53
N GLY A 81 4.23 9.31 1.48
CA GLY A 81 2.88 8.82 1.22
C GLY A 81 1.90 9.90 0.78
N MET A 82 2.01 11.14 1.30
CA MET A 82 1.15 12.28 0.91
C MET A 82 1.26 12.61 -0.58
N ASN A 83 2.40 12.34 -1.22
CA ASN A 83 2.55 12.55 -2.66
C ASN A 83 1.64 11.64 -3.51
N PHE A 84 1.05 10.60 -2.93
CA PHE A 84 0.05 9.78 -3.61
C PHE A 84 -1.35 10.40 -3.64
N VAL A 85 -1.62 11.49 -2.93
CA VAL A 85 -2.97 12.11 -2.90
C VAL A 85 -3.43 12.51 -4.31
N THR A 86 -2.56 13.13 -5.10
CA THR A 86 -2.90 13.55 -6.47
C THR A 86 -3.23 12.37 -7.39
N PRO A 87 -2.36 11.35 -7.54
CA PRO A 87 -2.70 10.19 -8.37
C PRO A 87 -3.89 9.38 -7.82
N ALA A 88 -4.07 9.31 -6.49
CA ALA A 88 -5.25 8.68 -5.91
C ALA A 88 -6.53 9.43 -6.30
N GLY A 89 -6.52 10.77 -6.21
CA GLY A 89 -7.64 11.59 -6.66
C GLY A 89 -7.95 11.37 -8.15
N ASN A 90 -6.91 11.32 -9.00
CA ASN A 90 -7.09 11.03 -10.41
C ASN A 90 -7.72 9.65 -10.65
N CYS A 91 -7.19 8.60 -10.03
CA CYS A 91 -7.76 7.25 -10.09
C CYS A 91 -9.21 7.20 -9.58
N PHE A 92 -9.54 7.98 -8.54
CA PHE A 92 -10.88 8.03 -7.95
C PHE A 92 -11.90 8.61 -8.94
N TYR A 93 -11.60 9.73 -9.56
CA TYR A 93 -12.50 10.38 -10.52
C TYR A 93 -12.56 9.66 -11.87
N ASP A 94 -11.43 9.09 -12.33
CA ASP A 94 -11.34 8.35 -13.60
C ASP A 94 -11.77 6.87 -13.47
N SER A 95 -12.13 6.42 -12.25
CA SER A 95 -12.54 5.02 -12.01
C SER A 95 -11.47 4.00 -12.37
N VAL A 96 -10.22 4.27 -12.00
CA VAL A 96 -9.07 3.39 -12.23
C VAL A 96 -8.75 2.60 -10.96
N PRO A 97 -8.65 1.26 -11.01
CA PRO A 97 -8.27 0.48 -9.85
C PRO A 97 -6.79 0.67 -9.52
N ALA A 98 -6.50 1.17 -8.33
CA ALA A 98 -5.13 1.36 -7.87
C ALA A 98 -5.02 1.02 -6.38
N ILE A 99 -3.88 0.47 -5.97
CA ILE A 99 -3.55 0.20 -4.57
C ILE A 99 -2.33 1.02 -4.20
N PHE A 100 -2.51 1.95 -3.29
CA PHE A 100 -1.43 2.73 -2.71
C PHE A 100 -1.09 2.11 -1.35
N ILE A 101 0.16 1.74 -1.15
CA ILE A 101 0.67 1.22 0.11
C ILE A 101 1.65 2.23 0.67
N THR A 102 1.41 2.69 1.89
CA THR A 102 2.34 3.54 2.61
C THR A 102 2.94 2.79 3.79
N GLY A 103 4.24 2.91 3.97
CA GLY A 103 4.84 2.55 5.24
C GLY A 103 4.49 3.57 6.30
N GLN A 104 4.44 3.16 7.56
CA GLN A 104 4.18 4.01 8.71
C GLN A 104 5.24 3.78 9.79
N VAL A 105 5.40 4.72 10.71
CA VAL A 105 6.24 4.52 11.90
C VAL A 105 5.80 3.27 12.67
N ASN A 106 6.64 2.74 13.57
CA ASN A 106 6.21 1.65 14.43
C ASN A 106 4.91 2.01 15.17
N SER A 107 4.03 1.04 15.36
CA SER A 107 2.69 1.26 15.93
C SER A 107 2.70 1.94 17.31
N ASN A 108 3.73 1.69 18.13
CA ASN A 108 3.92 2.33 19.42
C ASN A 108 4.36 3.81 19.36
N PHE A 109 4.72 4.31 18.18
CA PHE A 109 5.04 5.72 17.93
C PHE A 109 3.92 6.47 17.21
N LEU A 110 2.79 5.83 17.00
CA LEU A 110 1.60 6.51 16.49
C LEU A 110 1.03 7.44 17.57
N ARG A 111 0.51 8.57 17.14
CA ARG A 111 -0.13 9.51 18.07
C ARG A 111 -1.36 8.86 18.73
N PRO A 112 -1.57 9.05 20.04
CA PRO A 112 -2.67 8.42 20.77
C PRO A 112 -4.05 9.02 20.42
N ASP A 113 -4.07 10.28 20.01
CA ASP A 113 -5.29 11.00 19.70
C ASP A 113 -5.02 12.22 18.77
N PRO A 114 -6.06 12.80 18.13
CA PRO A 114 -5.93 13.94 17.22
C PRO A 114 -5.38 15.24 17.83
N SER A 115 -5.38 15.40 19.17
CA SER A 115 -4.85 16.59 19.84
C SER A 115 -3.32 16.65 19.74
N VAL A 116 -2.67 15.49 19.58
CA VAL A 116 -1.24 15.37 19.32
C VAL A 116 -1.03 15.35 17.80
N ARG A 117 -0.22 16.27 17.27
CA ARG A 117 0.02 16.33 15.81
C ARG A 117 0.93 15.21 15.33
N GLN A 118 1.97 14.87 16.09
CA GLN A 118 2.97 13.88 15.71
C GLN A 118 3.74 13.39 16.93
N ILE A 119 4.08 12.09 16.99
CA ILE A 119 5.02 11.49 17.94
C ILE A 119 6.19 10.87 17.17
N GLY A 120 5.92 9.94 16.28
CA GLY A 120 6.95 9.34 15.43
C GLY A 120 7.42 10.30 14.35
N PHE A 121 8.69 10.22 13.96
CA PHE A 121 9.25 11.06 12.92
C PHE A 121 8.54 10.83 11.57
N GLN A 122 7.99 11.89 11.00
CA GLN A 122 7.20 11.85 9.76
C GLN A 122 5.93 10.97 9.84
N GLU A 123 5.40 10.76 11.06
CA GLU A 123 4.07 10.19 11.22
C GLU A 123 3.01 11.12 10.58
N ALA A 124 2.04 10.53 9.90
CA ALA A 124 0.87 11.24 9.40
C ALA A 124 -0.34 10.31 9.41
N ASP A 125 -1.53 10.87 9.63
CA ASP A 125 -2.80 10.12 9.57
C ASP A 125 -3.21 9.91 8.11
N MET A 126 -2.54 8.97 7.46
CA MET A 126 -2.72 8.70 6.05
C MET A 126 -4.15 8.25 5.75
N SER A 127 -4.77 7.47 6.63
CA SER A 127 -6.13 6.98 6.41
C SER A 127 -7.16 8.11 6.36
N SER A 128 -7.03 9.12 7.21
CA SER A 128 -7.88 10.32 7.15
C SER A 128 -7.59 11.21 5.96
N ILE A 129 -6.31 11.40 5.59
CA ILE A 129 -5.90 12.22 4.44
C ILE A 129 -6.51 11.64 3.14
N PHE A 130 -6.52 10.33 2.97
CA PHE A 130 -6.98 9.67 1.75
C PHE A 130 -8.48 9.38 1.70
N LYS A 131 -9.19 9.55 2.79
CA LYS A 131 -10.61 9.19 2.91
C LYS A 131 -11.50 9.78 1.81
N SER A 132 -11.22 10.98 1.34
CA SER A 132 -12.02 11.67 0.32
C SER A 132 -11.66 11.31 -1.13
N VAL A 133 -10.53 10.66 -1.34
CA VAL A 133 -9.98 10.34 -2.67
C VAL A 133 -9.71 8.86 -2.88
N THR A 134 -10.29 8.00 -2.02
CA THR A 134 -10.20 6.54 -2.13
C THR A 134 -11.54 5.89 -1.83
N LYS A 135 -11.75 4.67 -2.31
CA LYS A 135 -12.91 3.84 -1.93
C LYS A 135 -12.75 3.25 -0.53
N TYR A 136 -11.51 3.06 -0.10
CA TYR A 136 -11.16 2.54 1.21
C TYR A 136 -9.76 3.03 1.57
N SER A 137 -9.59 3.43 2.83
CA SER A 137 -8.30 3.79 3.40
C SER A 137 -8.18 3.21 4.80
N LYS A 138 -7.11 2.49 5.09
CA LYS A 138 -6.96 1.73 6.33
C LYS A 138 -5.54 1.76 6.87
N LEU A 139 -5.41 2.06 8.16
CA LEU A 139 -4.21 1.80 8.95
C LEU A 139 -4.30 0.36 9.49
N ILE A 140 -3.31 -0.48 9.16
CA ILE A 140 -3.26 -1.90 9.54
C ILE A 140 -2.49 -2.01 10.86
N LEU A 141 -3.16 -2.40 11.94
CA LEU A 141 -2.55 -2.58 13.26
C LEU A 141 -2.53 -4.04 13.72
N ASP A 142 -3.42 -4.88 13.18
CA ASP A 142 -3.40 -6.32 13.45
C ASP A 142 -2.78 -7.06 12.25
N PRO A 143 -1.60 -7.68 12.41
CA PRO A 143 -0.96 -8.41 11.32
C PRO A 143 -1.79 -9.61 10.83
N ASN A 144 -2.64 -10.19 11.69
CA ASN A 144 -3.50 -11.31 11.29
C ASN A 144 -4.67 -10.90 10.40
N SER A 145 -4.99 -9.61 10.31
CA SER A 145 -6.03 -9.11 9.40
C SER A 145 -5.56 -8.95 7.96
N ILE A 146 -4.26 -9.09 7.68
CA ILE A 146 -3.67 -8.69 6.39
C ILE A 146 -4.31 -9.41 5.19
N ARG A 147 -4.60 -10.70 5.30
CA ARG A 147 -5.25 -11.46 4.24
C ARG A 147 -6.60 -10.84 3.87
N TYR A 148 -7.44 -10.63 4.89
CA TYR A 148 -8.75 -10.01 4.70
C TYR A 148 -8.61 -8.60 4.07
N GLU A 149 -7.69 -7.79 4.57
CA GLU A 149 -7.50 -6.41 4.11
C GLU A 149 -7.03 -6.35 2.64
N LEU A 150 -6.17 -7.28 2.21
CA LEU A 150 -5.72 -7.37 0.82
C LEU A 150 -6.84 -7.87 -0.11
N GLU A 151 -7.54 -8.95 0.26
CA GLU A 151 -8.66 -9.50 -0.51
C GLU A 151 -9.79 -8.47 -0.63
N TYR A 152 -10.16 -7.80 0.48
CA TYR A 152 -11.18 -6.78 0.52
C TYR A 152 -10.80 -5.53 -0.29
N SER A 153 -9.54 -5.10 -0.18
CA SER A 153 -9.00 -3.99 -0.97
C SER A 153 -9.06 -4.28 -2.47
N LEU A 154 -8.64 -5.47 -2.88
CA LEU A 154 -8.73 -5.91 -4.28
C LEU A 154 -10.18 -5.94 -4.77
N TYR A 155 -11.07 -6.51 -3.95
CA TYR A 155 -12.50 -6.54 -4.27
C TYR A 155 -13.06 -5.13 -4.48
N LEU A 156 -12.82 -4.22 -3.54
CA LEU A 156 -13.30 -2.85 -3.64
C LEU A 156 -12.68 -2.08 -4.81
N ALA A 157 -11.38 -2.26 -5.06
CA ALA A 157 -10.69 -1.58 -6.15
C ALA A 157 -11.25 -1.95 -7.53
N THR A 158 -11.66 -3.23 -7.70
CA THR A 158 -11.97 -3.79 -9.03
C THR A 158 -13.46 -4.02 -9.28
N ASN A 159 -14.32 -3.94 -8.25
CA ASN A 159 -15.75 -4.24 -8.37
C ASN A 159 -16.64 -2.99 -8.22
N GLY A 160 -17.80 -3.03 -8.88
CA GLY A 160 -18.67 -1.88 -9.03
C GLY A 160 -17.99 -0.80 -9.88
N ARG A 161 -18.02 0.47 -9.46
CA ARG A 161 -17.19 1.51 -10.03
C ARG A 161 -15.75 1.33 -9.52
N PRO A 162 -14.77 0.99 -10.36
CA PRO A 162 -13.39 0.82 -9.93
C PRO A 162 -12.82 2.09 -9.27
N GLY A 163 -11.78 1.93 -8.47
CA GLY A 163 -11.17 3.09 -7.83
C GLY A 163 -10.03 2.72 -6.88
N PRO A 164 -9.35 3.73 -6.35
CA PRO A 164 -8.15 3.54 -5.54
C PRO A 164 -8.45 3.13 -4.10
N ILE A 165 -7.46 2.49 -3.50
CA ILE A 165 -7.40 2.05 -2.10
C ILE A 165 -6.10 2.57 -1.50
N LEU A 166 -6.09 2.88 -0.20
CA LEU A 166 -4.89 3.10 0.58
C LEU A 166 -4.79 2.07 1.70
N LEU A 167 -3.63 1.44 1.83
CA LEU A 167 -3.23 0.65 3.00
C LEU A 167 -1.99 1.27 3.63
N ASP A 168 -2.09 1.67 4.90
CA ASP A 168 -1.02 2.28 5.68
C ASP A 168 -0.51 1.25 6.70
N ILE A 169 0.79 0.86 6.62
CA ILE A 169 1.29 -0.32 7.31
C ILE A 169 2.53 0.01 8.14
N PRO A 170 2.42 0.03 9.48
CA PRO A 170 3.55 0.27 10.36
C PRO A 170 4.70 -0.74 10.16
N VAL A 171 5.95 -0.28 10.38
CA VAL A 171 7.17 -1.06 10.18
C VAL A 171 7.18 -2.36 11.01
N ASP A 172 6.75 -2.29 12.26
CA ASP A 172 6.65 -3.47 13.13
C ASP A 172 5.61 -4.48 12.63
N ILE A 173 4.51 -4.01 12.04
CA ILE A 173 3.51 -4.86 11.40
C ILE A 173 4.07 -5.50 10.11
N GLN A 174 4.83 -4.76 9.28
CA GLN A 174 5.48 -5.32 8.08
C GLN A 174 6.43 -6.48 8.44
N ARG A 175 7.05 -6.44 9.63
CA ARG A 175 7.99 -7.44 10.15
C ARG A 175 7.33 -8.63 10.83
N ALA A 176 6.07 -8.50 11.19
CA ALA A 176 5.36 -9.55 11.91
C ALA A 176 5.33 -10.85 11.12
N GLU A 177 5.47 -11.98 11.81
CA GLU A 177 5.28 -13.31 11.25
C GLU A 177 3.82 -13.70 11.33
N ILE A 178 3.23 -14.06 10.21
CA ILE A 178 1.83 -14.48 10.08
C ILE A 178 1.71 -15.91 9.60
N ASP A 179 0.56 -16.50 9.86
CA ASP A 179 0.12 -17.74 9.24
C ASP A 179 -0.62 -17.41 7.93
N PRO A 180 -0.08 -17.72 6.74
CA PRO A 180 -0.66 -17.32 5.46
C PRO A 180 -2.02 -17.97 5.17
N GLU A 181 -2.43 -18.98 5.94
CA GLU A 181 -3.70 -19.69 5.75
C GLU A 181 -4.84 -19.10 6.60
N LYS A 182 -4.53 -18.21 7.51
CA LYS A 182 -5.52 -17.52 8.39
C LYS A 182 -5.82 -16.08 7.91
#